data_536d5f86ac2b984a3838a4a4256dfe14
#
_entry.id   536d5f86ac2b984a3838a4a4256dfe14
#
_cell.length_a   1.000
_cell.length_b   1.000
_cell.length_c   1.000
_cell.angle_alpha   90.00
_cell.angle_beta   90.00
_cell.angle_gamma   90.00
#
_symmetry.space_group_name_H-M   'P 1'
#
loop_
_entity.id
_entity.type
_entity.pdbx_description
1 polymer ?
#
loop_
_entity_poly.entity_id
_entity_poly.type
_entity_poly.pdbx_seq_one_letter_code
_entity_poly.pdbx_strand_id
1 'polypeptide(L)'
;MAKTTLPTVDKCTSIGREQHAVVADMDGTLLRGRSTFPYFALVEYEVGGILRLLFLLLATPLAGLLYYFVSESAGIQVLIFATFSGMRVSDIESVARAVLPKSYSSDLHPETWRVFSACRKSCVLTANPTIMVEASLKDVLGAVMVLGTKIATYKGRATGLVCKPGEHVGKNKADALEKRPLEKLSQILALVIEILILPLCHCARFAILIS
;
A
#
# COMPACT_ATOMS: atom_id res chain seq x y z
N MET A 1 -21.07 13.43 24.23
CA MET A 1 -20.07 12.44 23.79
C MET A 1 -18.72 13.13 23.69
N ALA A 2 -17.79 12.85 24.58
CA ALA A 2 -16.45 13.42 24.54
C ALA A 2 -15.72 12.92 23.29
N LYS A 3 -15.24 13.81 22.43
CA LYS A 3 -14.31 13.49 21.36
C LYS A 3 -13.00 13.02 21.99
N THR A 4 -12.80 11.72 22.08
CA THR A 4 -11.51 11.15 22.46
C THR A 4 -10.53 11.51 21.35
N THR A 5 -9.69 12.50 21.57
CA THR A 5 -8.59 12.83 20.66
C THR A 5 -7.55 11.73 20.80
N LEU A 6 -7.42 10.93 19.73
CA LEU A 6 -6.40 9.89 19.66
C LEU A 6 -5.00 10.52 19.71
N PRO A 7 -4.05 9.97 20.47
CA PRO A 7 -2.68 10.46 20.47
C PRO A 7 -2.03 10.33 19.09
N THR A 8 -1.16 11.25 18.76
CA THR A 8 -0.39 11.26 17.51
C THR A 8 0.77 10.25 17.59
N VAL A 9 1.25 9.74 16.44
CA VAL A 9 2.29 8.69 16.35
C VAL A 9 3.58 9.06 17.07
N ASP A 10 3.92 10.35 17.10
CA ASP A 10 5.08 10.90 17.81
C ASP A 10 5.06 10.62 19.32
N LYS A 11 3.86 10.50 19.91
CA LYS A 11 3.66 10.16 21.32
C LYS A 11 3.65 8.67 21.62
N CYS A 12 3.71 7.82 20.59
CA CYS A 12 3.73 6.39 20.77
C CYS A 12 5.13 5.90 21.11
N THR A 13 5.25 5.15 22.21
CA THR A 13 6.50 4.46 22.54
C THR A 13 6.69 3.26 21.61
N SER A 14 7.93 3.01 21.19
CA SER A 14 8.35 1.80 20.47
C SER A 14 8.82 0.68 21.40
N ILE A 15 9.03 0.98 22.68
CA ILE A 15 9.56 0.04 23.68
C ILE A 15 8.46 -0.94 24.08
N GLY A 16 8.78 -2.23 24.12
CA GLY A 16 7.86 -3.29 24.54
C GLY A 16 6.86 -3.73 23.47
N ARG A 17 7.10 -3.38 22.19
CA ARG A 17 6.18 -3.72 21.09
C ARG A 17 6.55 -4.97 20.30
N GLU A 18 7.57 -5.71 20.71
CA GLU A 18 8.05 -6.89 19.98
C GLU A 18 6.98 -7.98 19.84
N GLN A 19 5.99 -8.01 20.71
CA GLN A 19 4.87 -8.96 20.63
C GLN A 19 3.62 -8.42 19.94
N HIS A 20 3.63 -7.12 19.61
CA HIS A 20 2.47 -6.48 18.98
C HIS A 20 2.44 -6.69 17.47
N ALA A 21 1.24 -6.56 16.93
CA ALA A 21 1.04 -6.51 15.49
C ALA A 21 0.63 -5.09 15.07
N VAL A 22 1.02 -4.69 13.86
CA VAL A 22 0.68 -3.39 13.31
C VAL A 22 0.18 -3.53 11.88
N VAL A 23 -0.89 -2.81 11.56
CA VAL A 23 -1.35 -2.63 10.19
C VAL A 23 -1.21 -1.15 9.85
N ALA A 24 -0.46 -0.84 8.83
CA ALA A 24 -0.22 0.53 8.40
C ALA A 24 -0.67 0.72 6.94
N ASP A 25 -1.25 1.87 6.67
CA ASP A 25 -1.42 2.36 5.31
C ASP A 25 -0.07 2.84 4.76
N MET A 26 0.12 2.78 3.45
CA MET A 26 1.39 3.16 2.83
C MET A 26 1.47 4.67 2.61
N ASP A 27 0.56 5.22 1.79
CA ASP A 27 0.61 6.59 1.30
C ASP A 27 0.12 7.60 2.36
N GLY A 28 0.96 8.56 2.73
CA GLY A 28 0.67 9.54 3.78
C GLY A 28 0.71 8.97 5.20
N THR A 29 1.17 7.73 5.38
CA THR A 29 1.30 7.06 6.68
C THR A 29 2.71 6.51 6.88
N LEU A 30 3.11 5.45 6.19
CA LEU A 30 4.50 4.97 6.16
C LEU A 30 5.38 5.91 5.33
N LEU A 31 4.85 6.39 4.22
CA LEU A 31 5.47 7.40 3.38
C LEU A 31 4.89 8.78 3.69
N ARG A 32 5.71 9.82 3.60
CA ARG A 32 5.28 11.22 3.75
C ARG A 32 4.40 11.65 2.58
N GLY A 33 4.74 11.15 1.38
CA GLY A 33 3.97 11.38 0.16
C GLY A 33 2.58 10.77 0.26
N ARG A 34 1.58 11.56 -0.10
CA ARG A 34 0.17 11.13 -0.13
C ARG A 34 -0.28 10.63 -1.50
N SER A 35 0.61 10.72 -2.48
CA SER A 35 0.32 10.35 -3.87
C SER A 35 1.26 9.27 -4.35
N THR A 36 0.70 8.22 -4.90
CA THR A 36 1.43 7.14 -5.56
C THR A 36 1.96 7.52 -6.94
N PHE A 37 1.45 8.61 -7.52
CA PHE A 37 1.78 9.02 -8.89
C PHE A 37 3.28 9.11 -9.18
N PRO A 38 4.15 9.67 -8.30
CA PRO A 38 5.58 9.72 -8.55
C PRO A 38 6.22 8.34 -8.74
N TYR A 39 5.73 7.34 -8.01
CA TYR A 39 6.23 5.96 -8.12
C TYR A 39 5.74 5.28 -9.39
N PHE A 40 4.52 5.55 -9.84
CA PHE A 40 4.02 5.11 -11.15
C PHE A 40 4.85 5.72 -12.27
N ALA A 41 5.11 7.02 -12.22
CA ALA A 41 5.95 7.71 -13.19
C ALA A 41 7.38 7.15 -13.23
N LEU A 42 7.94 6.80 -12.08
CA LEU A 42 9.26 6.17 -11.98
C LEU A 42 9.29 4.79 -12.63
N VAL A 43 8.30 3.93 -12.34
CA VAL A 43 8.19 2.59 -12.97
C VAL A 43 8.01 2.72 -14.49
N GLU A 44 7.17 3.65 -14.95
CA GLU A 44 6.97 3.91 -16.38
C GLU A 44 8.25 4.32 -17.08
N TYR A 45 9.01 5.23 -16.47
CA TYR A 45 10.27 5.70 -17.02
C TYR A 45 11.33 4.57 -17.06
N GLU A 46 11.49 3.83 -15.98
CA GLU A 46 12.52 2.78 -15.87
C GLU A 46 12.23 1.57 -16.78
N VAL A 47 10.96 1.19 -16.95
CA VAL A 47 10.59 0.02 -17.77
C VAL A 47 10.33 0.40 -19.21
N GLY A 48 9.69 1.53 -19.47
CA GLY A 48 9.19 1.90 -20.78
C GLY A 48 9.79 3.15 -21.39
N GLY A 49 10.64 3.84 -20.65
CA GLY A 49 11.28 5.08 -21.07
C GLY A 49 10.33 6.26 -21.20
N ILE A 50 10.84 7.31 -21.86
CA ILE A 50 10.14 8.60 -21.95
C ILE A 50 8.77 8.51 -22.65
N LEU A 51 8.62 7.64 -23.64
CA LEU A 51 7.37 7.55 -24.40
C LEU A 51 6.22 7.03 -23.53
N ARG A 52 6.49 6.05 -22.67
CA ARG A 52 5.49 5.53 -21.76
C ARG A 52 5.17 6.53 -20.65
N LEU A 53 6.19 7.23 -20.13
CA LEU A 53 5.99 8.31 -19.19
C LEU A 53 5.07 9.40 -19.77
N LEU A 54 5.26 9.79 -21.03
CA LEU A 54 4.39 10.73 -21.71
C LEU A 54 2.95 10.21 -21.83
N PHE A 55 2.78 8.92 -22.12
CA PHE A 55 1.45 8.29 -22.13
C PHE A 55 0.76 8.38 -20.77
N LEU A 56 1.47 8.07 -19.67
CA LEU A 56 0.95 8.23 -18.32
C LEU A 56 0.54 9.68 -18.03
N LEU A 57 1.40 10.65 -18.41
CA LEU A 57 1.10 12.07 -18.22
C LEU A 57 -0.15 12.52 -19.00
N LEU A 58 -0.34 12.00 -20.22
CA LEU A 58 -1.55 12.26 -21.01
C LEU A 58 -2.80 11.61 -20.44
N ALA A 59 -2.66 10.45 -19.77
CA ALA A 59 -3.77 9.77 -19.10
C ALA A 59 -4.17 10.44 -17.76
N THR A 60 -3.27 11.20 -17.15
CA THR A 60 -3.48 11.81 -15.83
C THR A 60 -4.69 12.75 -15.75
N PRO A 61 -4.97 13.63 -16.73
CA PRO A 61 -6.17 14.47 -16.70
C PRO A 61 -7.47 13.64 -16.69
N LEU A 62 -7.51 12.55 -17.48
CA LEU A 62 -8.65 11.65 -17.50
C LEU A 62 -8.82 10.93 -16.16
N ALA A 63 -7.72 10.45 -15.58
CA ALA A 63 -7.73 9.83 -14.27
C ALA A 63 -8.21 10.80 -13.18
N GLY A 64 -7.76 12.06 -13.22
CA GLY A 64 -8.21 13.11 -12.32
C GLY A 64 -9.71 13.45 -12.46
N LEU A 65 -10.21 13.51 -13.68
CA LEU A 65 -11.63 13.70 -13.96
C LEU A 65 -12.47 12.55 -13.38
N LEU A 66 -12.07 11.31 -13.62
CA LEU A 66 -12.77 10.14 -13.09
C LEU A 66 -12.66 10.05 -11.55
N TYR A 67 -11.51 10.40 -10.98
CA TYR A 67 -11.32 10.48 -9.54
C TYR A 67 -12.32 11.44 -8.90
N TYR A 68 -12.50 12.63 -9.50
CA TYR A 68 -13.36 13.68 -8.94
C TYR A 68 -14.84 13.46 -9.20
N PHE A 69 -15.22 13.09 -10.44
CA PHE A 69 -16.64 13.03 -10.85
C PHE A 69 -17.29 11.65 -10.69
N VAL A 70 -16.50 10.57 -10.67
CA VAL A 70 -17.03 9.19 -10.60
C VAL A 70 -16.70 8.55 -9.28
N SER A 71 -15.42 8.26 -9.04
CA SER A 71 -14.91 7.71 -7.78
C SER A 71 -13.40 7.74 -7.74
N GLU A 72 -12.84 7.78 -6.53
CA GLU A 72 -11.41 7.61 -6.27
C GLU A 72 -10.87 6.33 -6.93
N SER A 73 -11.62 5.24 -6.82
CA SER A 73 -11.32 3.94 -7.41
C SER A 73 -11.18 4.00 -8.93
N ALA A 74 -12.08 4.69 -9.62
CA ALA A 74 -12.04 4.82 -11.08
C ALA A 74 -10.80 5.57 -11.57
N GLY A 75 -10.42 6.65 -10.89
CA GLY A 75 -9.22 7.40 -11.21
C GLY A 75 -7.95 6.57 -11.05
N ILE A 76 -7.83 5.84 -9.93
CA ILE A 76 -6.70 4.96 -9.66
C ILE A 76 -6.62 3.80 -10.67
N GLN A 77 -7.74 3.21 -11.08
CA GLN A 77 -7.76 2.14 -12.10
C GLN A 77 -7.22 2.62 -13.44
N VAL A 78 -7.54 3.84 -13.86
CA VAL A 78 -6.98 4.43 -15.09
C VAL A 78 -5.48 4.61 -14.98
N LEU A 79 -4.97 5.09 -13.85
CA LEU A 79 -3.53 5.21 -13.64
C LEU A 79 -2.84 3.84 -13.65
N ILE A 80 -3.42 2.84 -12.97
CA ILE A 80 -2.91 1.47 -12.98
C ILE A 80 -2.89 0.91 -14.40
N PHE A 81 -3.97 1.10 -15.17
CA PHE A 81 -4.02 0.64 -16.55
C PHE A 81 -2.97 1.34 -17.43
N ALA A 82 -2.89 2.66 -17.35
CA ALA A 82 -1.92 3.43 -18.11
C ALA A 82 -0.48 2.98 -17.80
N THR A 83 -0.16 2.80 -16.51
CA THR A 83 1.20 2.43 -16.08
C THR A 83 1.55 0.99 -16.46
N PHE A 84 0.71 0.01 -16.15
CA PHE A 84 1.15 -1.39 -16.16
C PHE A 84 0.72 -2.17 -17.41
N SER A 85 -0.18 -1.64 -18.23
CA SER A 85 -0.69 -2.36 -19.41
C SER A 85 0.45 -2.75 -20.37
N GLY A 86 0.57 -4.06 -20.65
CA GLY A 86 1.56 -4.62 -21.55
C GLY A 86 2.98 -4.75 -21.01
N MET A 87 3.29 -4.24 -19.81
CA MET A 87 4.59 -4.42 -19.17
C MET A 87 4.82 -5.88 -18.79
N ARG A 88 6.06 -6.35 -18.86
CA ARG A 88 6.44 -7.67 -18.32
C ARG A 88 6.45 -7.58 -16.79
N VAL A 89 5.87 -8.58 -16.14
CA VAL A 89 5.85 -8.65 -14.66
C VAL A 89 7.28 -8.68 -14.10
N SER A 90 8.20 -9.39 -14.76
CA SER A 90 9.62 -9.43 -14.36
C SER A 90 10.30 -8.07 -14.36
N ASP A 91 9.96 -7.21 -15.31
CA ASP A 91 10.58 -5.89 -15.41
C ASP A 91 10.05 -4.96 -14.30
N ILE A 92 8.74 -5.04 -14.01
CA ILE A 92 8.12 -4.31 -12.89
C ILE A 92 8.75 -4.76 -11.56
N GLU A 93 8.88 -6.07 -11.33
CA GLU A 93 9.50 -6.62 -10.13
C GLU A 93 10.97 -6.24 -10.00
N SER A 94 11.71 -6.17 -11.11
CA SER A 94 13.10 -5.72 -11.11
C SER A 94 13.22 -4.26 -10.67
N VAL A 95 12.37 -3.37 -11.16
CA VAL A 95 12.32 -1.97 -10.72
C VAL A 95 11.87 -1.88 -9.26
N ALA A 96 10.89 -2.70 -8.86
CA ALA A 96 10.42 -2.78 -7.48
C ALA A 96 11.53 -3.16 -6.50
N ARG A 97 12.48 -3.99 -6.90
CA ARG A 97 13.61 -4.42 -6.06
C ARG A 97 14.80 -3.47 -6.11
N ALA A 98 15.10 -2.91 -7.28
CA ALA A 98 16.33 -2.15 -7.50
C ALA A 98 16.16 -0.64 -7.34
N VAL A 99 15.04 -0.07 -7.74
CA VAL A 99 14.85 1.38 -7.85
C VAL A 99 13.94 1.93 -6.76
N LEU A 100 12.75 1.32 -6.56
CA LEU A 100 11.76 1.82 -5.62
C LEU A 100 12.23 1.89 -4.17
N PRO A 101 13.07 0.97 -3.64
CA PRO A 101 13.54 1.04 -2.26
C PRO A 101 14.27 2.34 -1.93
N LYS A 102 15.07 2.87 -2.87
CA LYS A 102 15.77 4.13 -2.68
C LYS A 102 14.79 5.30 -2.57
N SER A 103 13.76 5.32 -3.43
CA SER A 103 12.73 6.35 -3.40
C SER A 103 11.88 6.26 -2.14
N TYR A 104 11.48 5.06 -1.72
CA TYR A 104 10.73 4.87 -0.48
C TYR A 104 11.53 5.24 0.76
N SER A 105 12.81 4.87 0.83
CA SER A 105 13.65 5.21 1.99
C SER A 105 13.81 6.72 2.20
N SER A 106 13.84 7.50 1.13
CA SER A 106 13.91 8.96 1.20
C SER A 106 12.58 9.60 1.60
N ASP A 107 11.46 8.91 1.37
CA ASP A 107 10.10 9.39 1.65
C ASP A 107 9.50 8.79 2.94
N LEU A 108 10.23 7.94 3.66
CA LEU A 108 9.74 7.35 4.91
C LEU A 108 9.39 8.41 5.94
N HIS A 109 8.24 8.20 6.62
CA HIS A 109 7.85 8.99 7.78
C HIS A 109 8.55 8.42 9.04
N PRO A 110 9.53 9.12 9.64
CA PRO A 110 10.40 8.55 10.67
C PRO A 110 9.62 8.03 11.88
N GLU A 111 8.61 8.77 12.33
CA GLU A 111 7.83 8.42 13.51
C GLU A 111 6.98 7.17 13.29
N THR A 112 6.32 7.09 12.14
CA THR A 112 5.53 5.90 11.78
C THR A 112 6.44 4.68 11.59
N TRP A 113 7.58 4.88 10.94
CA TRP A 113 8.57 3.83 10.75
C TRP A 113 9.12 3.30 12.08
N ARG A 114 9.42 4.17 13.02
CA ARG A 114 9.89 3.81 14.37
C ARG A 114 8.90 2.86 15.09
N VAL A 115 7.61 3.12 14.98
CA VAL A 115 6.58 2.27 15.59
C VAL A 115 6.37 0.98 14.79
N PHE A 116 6.34 1.08 13.46
CA PHE A 116 6.13 -0.05 12.55
C PHE A 116 7.24 -1.09 12.68
N SER A 117 8.51 -0.65 12.68
CA SER A 117 9.68 -1.53 12.77
C SER A 117 9.87 -2.19 14.14
N ALA A 118 9.27 -1.62 15.20
CA ALA A 118 9.30 -2.19 16.54
C ALA A 118 8.34 -3.38 16.72
N CYS A 119 7.38 -3.56 15.82
CA CYS A 119 6.38 -4.63 15.92
C CYS A 119 6.83 -5.87 15.16
N ARG A 120 6.68 -7.05 15.77
CA ARG A 120 7.08 -8.33 15.15
C ARG A 120 6.21 -8.73 13.97
N LYS A 121 4.93 -8.42 14.03
CA LYS A 121 3.97 -8.71 12.95
C LYS A 121 3.53 -7.40 12.31
N SER A 122 4.02 -7.14 11.12
CA SER A 122 3.74 -5.91 10.40
C SER A 122 3.03 -6.19 9.08
N CYS A 123 1.91 -5.51 8.86
CA CYS A 123 1.12 -5.61 7.64
C CYS A 123 0.99 -4.22 7.01
N VAL A 124 1.22 -4.14 5.73
CA VAL A 124 0.97 -2.92 4.94
C VAL A 124 -0.28 -3.11 4.11
N LEU A 125 -1.21 -2.17 4.22
CA LEU A 125 -2.43 -2.13 3.43
C LEU A 125 -2.39 -0.93 2.49
N THR A 126 -2.43 -1.17 1.18
CA THR A 126 -2.27 -0.11 0.18
C THR A 126 -3.20 -0.29 -1.02
N ALA A 127 -3.53 0.80 -1.68
CA ALA A 127 -4.19 0.78 -2.99
C ALA A 127 -3.23 0.43 -4.13
N ASN A 128 -1.93 0.50 -3.88
CA ASN A 128 -0.90 0.25 -4.88
C ASN A 128 -0.89 -1.21 -5.37
N PRO A 129 -0.50 -1.43 -6.64
CA PRO A 129 -0.33 -2.78 -7.17
C PRO A 129 0.71 -3.59 -6.40
N THR A 130 0.34 -4.80 -5.96
CA THR A 130 1.23 -5.69 -5.21
C THR A 130 2.50 -6.01 -5.97
N ILE A 131 2.44 -6.21 -7.29
CA ILE A 131 3.61 -6.47 -8.13
C ILE A 131 4.66 -5.34 -8.09
N MET A 132 4.24 -4.12 -7.78
CA MET A 132 5.12 -2.97 -7.66
C MET A 132 5.70 -2.81 -6.25
N VAL A 133 4.90 -3.03 -5.20
CA VAL A 133 5.27 -2.63 -3.84
C VAL A 133 5.72 -3.79 -2.96
N GLU A 134 5.26 -5.02 -3.22
CA GLU A 134 5.44 -6.14 -2.30
C GLU A 134 6.92 -6.47 -2.05
N ALA A 135 7.73 -6.50 -3.11
CA ALA A 135 9.15 -6.79 -2.99
C ALA A 135 9.88 -5.74 -2.13
N SER A 136 9.67 -4.45 -2.42
CA SER A 136 10.28 -3.36 -1.66
C SER A 136 9.84 -3.34 -0.20
N LEU A 137 8.54 -3.55 0.05
CA LEU A 137 7.99 -3.49 1.41
C LEU A 137 8.45 -4.67 2.26
N LYS A 138 8.59 -5.86 1.68
CA LYS A 138 9.07 -7.05 2.39
C LYS A 138 10.58 -7.03 2.58
N ASP A 139 11.33 -6.80 1.49
CA ASP A 139 12.78 -6.95 1.48
C ASP A 139 13.49 -5.78 2.19
N VAL A 140 12.92 -4.56 2.14
CA VAL A 140 13.56 -3.35 2.69
C VAL A 140 12.89 -2.86 3.97
N LEU A 141 11.56 -2.88 4.01
CA LEU A 141 10.81 -2.40 5.17
C LEU A 141 10.43 -3.53 6.15
N GLY A 142 10.78 -4.78 5.85
CA GLY A 142 10.53 -5.90 6.74
C GLY A 142 9.05 -6.21 6.98
N ALA A 143 8.15 -5.76 6.09
CA ALA A 143 6.74 -6.06 6.21
C ALA A 143 6.49 -7.56 6.08
N VAL A 144 5.85 -8.16 7.09
CA VAL A 144 5.51 -9.59 7.08
C VAL A 144 4.43 -9.87 6.04
N MET A 145 3.49 -8.94 5.88
CA MET A 145 2.38 -9.08 4.94
C MET A 145 2.14 -7.75 4.20
N VAL A 146 1.85 -7.87 2.92
CA VAL A 146 1.45 -6.74 2.08
C VAL A 146 0.11 -7.05 1.43
N LEU A 147 -0.86 -6.20 1.67
CA LEU A 147 -2.19 -6.25 1.09
C LEU A 147 -2.36 -5.06 0.14
N GLY A 148 -2.31 -5.35 -1.15
CA GLY A 148 -2.42 -4.34 -2.19
C GLY A 148 -3.35 -4.76 -3.32
N THR A 149 -3.48 -3.90 -4.31
CA THR A 149 -4.29 -4.14 -5.50
C THR A 149 -3.64 -5.22 -6.37
N LYS A 150 -4.41 -6.23 -6.77
CA LYS A 150 -3.93 -7.26 -7.69
C LYS A 150 -4.25 -6.88 -9.13
N ILE A 151 -3.25 -6.95 -10.00
CA ILE A 151 -3.42 -6.75 -11.44
C ILE A 151 -3.49 -8.12 -12.13
N ALA A 152 -4.42 -8.27 -13.08
CA ALA A 152 -4.49 -9.45 -13.92
C ALA A 152 -3.25 -9.55 -14.81
N THR A 153 -2.72 -10.77 -14.96
CA THR A 153 -1.56 -11.03 -15.81
C THR A 153 -1.93 -12.03 -16.90
N TYR A 154 -1.35 -11.85 -18.08
CA TYR A 154 -1.51 -12.77 -19.20
C TYR A 154 -0.16 -13.00 -19.88
N LYS A 155 0.25 -14.24 -20.01
CA LYS A 155 1.53 -14.65 -20.64
C LYS A 155 2.73 -13.86 -20.08
N GLY A 156 2.80 -13.67 -18.74
CA GLY A 156 3.89 -12.96 -18.07
C GLY A 156 3.87 -11.44 -18.22
N ARG A 157 2.79 -10.88 -18.78
CA ARG A 157 2.58 -9.43 -18.88
C ARG A 157 1.42 -8.98 -18.02
N ALA A 158 1.54 -7.81 -17.41
CA ALA A 158 0.45 -7.15 -16.72
C ALA A 158 -0.56 -6.61 -17.74
N THR A 159 -1.84 -6.88 -17.50
CA THR A 159 -2.91 -6.35 -18.37
C THR A 159 -3.30 -4.92 -18.03
N GLY A 160 -2.89 -4.43 -16.87
CA GLY A 160 -3.37 -3.16 -16.31
C GLY A 160 -4.77 -3.24 -15.70
N LEU A 161 -5.45 -4.38 -15.79
CA LEU A 161 -6.78 -4.56 -15.24
C LEU A 161 -6.72 -5.07 -13.80
N VAL A 162 -7.49 -4.43 -12.93
CA VAL A 162 -7.57 -4.82 -11.52
C VAL A 162 -8.41 -6.09 -11.37
N CYS A 163 -7.86 -7.07 -10.65
CA CYS A 163 -8.59 -8.29 -10.32
C CYS A 163 -9.62 -8.02 -9.22
N LYS A 164 -10.85 -8.54 -9.42
CA LYS A 164 -11.86 -8.53 -8.34
C LYS A 164 -11.47 -9.53 -7.23
N PRO A 165 -11.68 -9.22 -5.96
CA PRO A 165 -12.40 -8.07 -5.41
C PRO A 165 -11.52 -6.82 -5.33
N GLY A 166 -11.64 -5.95 -6.26
CA GLY A 166 -11.20 -4.56 -6.37
C GLY A 166 -9.88 -4.11 -5.72
N GLU A 167 -9.55 -2.90 -5.97
CA GLU A 167 -8.49 -2.15 -5.30
C GLU A 167 -8.84 -1.86 -3.83
N HIS A 168 -7.83 -1.72 -2.98
CA HIS A 168 -8.01 -1.45 -1.55
C HIS A 168 -8.00 0.06 -1.27
N VAL A 169 -9.08 0.76 -1.67
CA VAL A 169 -9.25 2.20 -1.48
C VAL A 169 -10.41 2.48 -0.52
N GLY A 170 -10.23 3.43 0.38
CA GLY A 170 -11.27 3.91 1.27
C GLY A 170 -11.99 2.78 2.03
N LYS A 171 -13.31 2.69 1.89
CA LYS A 171 -14.16 1.66 2.54
C LYS A 171 -13.78 0.23 2.14
N ASN A 172 -13.24 0.04 0.93
CA ASN A 172 -12.82 -1.28 0.45
C ASN A 172 -11.61 -1.84 1.21
N LYS A 173 -10.84 -1.01 1.92
CA LYS A 173 -9.73 -1.48 2.77
C LYS A 173 -10.22 -2.37 3.92
N ALA A 174 -11.32 -1.99 4.56
CA ALA A 174 -11.94 -2.80 5.62
C ALA A 174 -12.49 -4.12 5.05
N ASP A 175 -13.21 -4.05 3.92
CA ASP A 175 -13.75 -5.22 3.22
C ASP A 175 -12.67 -6.19 2.71
N ALA A 176 -11.49 -5.67 2.39
CA ALA A 176 -10.37 -6.49 1.94
C ALA A 176 -9.78 -7.36 3.06
N LEU A 177 -9.91 -6.93 4.30
CA LEU A 177 -9.55 -7.72 5.48
C LEU A 177 -10.55 -8.86 5.71
N GLU A 178 -11.84 -8.66 5.38
CA GLU A 178 -12.90 -9.65 5.61
C GLU A 178 -13.07 -10.70 4.50
N LYS A 179 -12.73 -10.39 3.24
CA LYS A 179 -13.11 -11.20 2.06
C LYS A 179 -12.04 -12.16 1.52
N ARG A 180 -10.98 -12.47 2.26
CA ARG A 180 -9.92 -13.37 1.77
C ARG A 180 -10.16 -14.84 2.10
N PRO A 181 -9.64 -15.80 1.24
CA PRO A 181 -9.81 -17.24 1.47
C PRO A 181 -9.33 -17.64 2.87
N LEU A 182 -10.05 -18.58 3.48
CA LEU A 182 -9.98 -19.00 4.89
C LEU A 182 -8.57 -19.17 5.50
N GLU A 183 -7.58 -19.57 4.73
CA GLU A 183 -6.21 -19.78 5.24
C GLU A 183 -5.42 -18.46 5.44
N LYS A 184 -5.60 -17.48 4.56
CA LYS A 184 -5.05 -16.13 4.75
C LYS A 184 -5.93 -15.31 5.69
N LEU A 185 -7.24 -15.58 5.69
CA LEU A 185 -8.18 -14.99 6.65
C LEU A 185 -7.86 -15.44 8.08
N SER A 186 -7.47 -16.69 8.30
CA SER A 186 -7.09 -17.16 9.63
C SER A 186 -5.81 -16.49 10.14
N GLN A 187 -4.86 -16.19 9.25
CA GLN A 187 -3.65 -15.43 9.62
C GLN A 187 -3.96 -13.94 9.86
N ILE A 188 -4.86 -13.36 9.05
CA ILE A 188 -5.32 -11.98 9.22
C ILE A 188 -6.29 -11.90 10.41
N LEU A 189 -7.20 -12.86 10.58
CA LEU A 189 -8.08 -12.94 11.75
C LEU A 189 -7.29 -13.26 13.03
N ALA A 190 -6.30 -14.12 12.97
CA ALA A 190 -5.40 -14.35 14.10
C ALA A 190 -4.59 -13.08 14.42
N LEU A 191 -4.14 -12.36 13.39
CA LEU A 191 -3.52 -11.06 13.53
C LEU A 191 -4.52 -10.04 14.10
N VAL A 192 -5.73 -9.95 13.55
CA VAL A 192 -6.81 -9.05 13.99
C VAL A 192 -7.35 -9.46 15.37
N ILE A 193 -7.48 -10.75 15.68
CA ILE A 193 -7.94 -11.25 16.99
C ILE A 193 -6.85 -11.08 18.06
N GLU A 194 -5.58 -11.35 17.75
CA GLU A 194 -4.46 -11.04 18.64
C GLU A 194 -4.39 -9.54 18.96
N ILE A 195 -4.84 -8.74 18.07
CA ILE A 195 -4.90 -7.31 18.10
C ILE A 195 -6.10 -6.79 18.90
N LEU A 196 -7.27 -7.40 18.78
CA LEU A 196 -8.50 -7.04 19.51
C LEU A 196 -8.44 -7.44 21.00
N ILE A 197 -7.56 -8.34 21.39
CA ILE A 197 -7.42 -8.84 22.77
C ILE A 197 -6.38 -8.04 23.58
N LEU A 198 -5.56 -7.20 22.94
CA LEU A 198 -4.56 -6.39 23.64
C LEU A 198 -5.09 -4.99 23.97
N PRO A 199 -4.74 -4.41 25.14
CA PRO A 199 -5.23 -3.08 25.53
C PRO A 199 -4.77 -2.00 24.58
N LEU A 200 -5.73 -1.23 24.11
CA LEU A 200 -5.67 -0.14 23.15
C LEU A 200 -4.54 0.87 23.41
N CYS A 201 -3.56 0.89 22.54
CA CYS A 201 -2.74 2.07 22.33
C CYS A 201 -3.27 2.80 21.09
N HIS A 202 -4.07 3.82 21.30
CA HIS A 202 -4.68 4.64 20.26
C HIS A 202 -3.63 5.59 19.67
N CYS A 203 -2.83 5.11 18.74
CA CYS A 203 -1.86 5.92 18.05
C CYS A 203 -2.14 5.98 16.56
N ALA A 204 -2.43 7.18 16.13
CA ALA A 204 -2.48 7.67 14.76
C ALA A 204 -3.68 7.34 13.88
N ARG A 205 -3.95 8.28 13.04
CA ARG A 205 -5.08 8.40 12.11
C ARG A 205 -5.15 7.27 11.07
N PHE A 206 -4.11 6.43 10.95
CA PHE A 206 -4.00 5.40 9.92
C PHE A 206 -3.09 4.20 10.26
N ALA A 207 -2.40 4.20 11.37
CA ALA A 207 -1.97 2.95 11.91
C ALA A 207 -3.18 2.44 12.68
N ILE A 208 -3.94 1.55 12.10
CA ILE A 208 -4.75 0.68 12.91
C ILE A 208 -3.71 -0.16 13.63
N LEU A 209 -3.19 0.38 14.74
CA LEU A 209 -2.68 -0.43 15.78
C LEU A 209 -3.88 -1.20 16.23
N ILE A 210 -4.00 -2.30 15.62
CA ILE A 210 -4.82 -3.33 16.03
C ILE A 210 -4.07 -3.92 17.21
N SER A 211 -4.30 -3.48 18.38
CA SER A 211 -3.87 -4.11 19.63
C SER A 211 -4.92 -5.08 20.07
#